data_b7ab3d3fb286e35a3bc01ab053e2fc2f
#
_entry.id   b7ab3d3fb286e35a3bc01ab053e2fc2f
#
_cell.length_a   1.000
_cell.length_b   1.000
_cell.length_c   1.000
_cell.angle_alpha   90.00
_cell.angle_beta   90.00
_cell.angle_gamma   90.00
#
_symmetry.space_group_name_H-M   'P 1'
#
loop_
_entity.id
_entity.type
_entity.pdbx_description
1 polymer ?
#
loop_
_entity_poly.entity_id
_entity_poly.type
_entity_poly.pdbx_seq_one_letter_code
_entity_poly.pdbx_strand_id
1 'polypeptide(L)'
;MTKYQATIVFEMDDQFMELVPPHRTYINYLINKEIIDQYAVSMETQRVWITITAKNRAEVEKILEKSPLHKYWTIEIDELFVLDGQHYRLPAVQPN
;
A
#
# COMPACT_ATOMS: atom_id res chain seq x y z
N MET A 1 4.65 2.51 -16.00
CA MET A 1 3.93 2.57 -14.70
C MET A 1 4.83 3.12 -13.64
N THR A 2 4.28 3.86 -12.72
CA THR A 2 5.01 4.58 -11.70
C THR A 2 4.77 3.93 -10.34
N LYS A 3 5.75 3.99 -9.47
CA LYS A 3 5.63 3.49 -8.10
C LYS A 3 5.27 4.65 -7.18
N TYR A 4 4.34 4.39 -6.30
CA TYR A 4 3.90 5.36 -5.29
C TYR A 4 3.93 4.71 -3.92
N GLN A 5 4.24 5.51 -2.90
CA GLN A 5 4.11 5.04 -1.53
C GLN A 5 3.01 5.81 -0.84
N ALA A 6 2.07 5.07 -0.30
CA ALA A 6 1.03 5.62 0.56
C ALA A 6 1.48 5.44 2.00
N THR A 7 1.58 6.54 2.72
CA THR A 7 1.85 6.53 4.15
C THR A 7 0.54 6.88 4.84
N ILE A 8 0.05 5.97 5.66
CA ILE A 8 -1.30 6.02 6.19
C ILE A 8 -1.23 6.00 7.70
N VAL A 9 -1.95 6.93 8.33
CA VAL A 9 -2.19 6.90 9.77
C VAL A 9 -3.65 6.50 9.97
N PHE A 10 -3.92 5.59 10.89
CA PHE A 10 -5.29 5.15 11.10
C PHE A 10 -5.69 5.26 12.56
N GLU A 11 -6.99 5.41 12.76
CA GLU A 11 -7.59 5.38 14.10
C GLU A 11 -8.59 4.25 14.13
N MET A 12 -8.69 3.60 15.27
CA MET A 12 -9.55 2.43 15.40
C MET A 12 -10.76 2.76 16.28
N ASP A 13 -11.89 2.19 15.90
CA ASP A 13 -13.08 2.18 16.75
C ASP A 13 -13.52 0.72 16.95
N ASP A 14 -14.71 0.53 17.50
CA ASP A 14 -15.18 -0.82 17.84
C ASP A 14 -15.39 -1.70 16.60
N GLN A 15 -15.61 -1.09 15.43
CA GLN A 15 -15.87 -1.84 14.20
C GLN A 15 -14.61 -2.12 13.40
N PHE A 16 -13.51 -1.47 13.75
CA PHE A 16 -12.29 -1.56 12.92
C PHE A 16 -11.86 -3.01 12.71
N MET A 17 -11.75 -3.77 13.79
CA MET A 17 -11.25 -5.14 13.69
C MET A 17 -12.19 -6.06 12.90
N GLU A 18 -13.48 -5.75 12.87
CA GLU A 18 -14.43 -6.53 12.08
C GLU A 18 -14.22 -6.33 10.58
N LEU A 19 -13.67 -5.21 10.21
CA LEU A 19 -13.42 -4.90 8.80
C LEU A 19 -12.06 -5.36 8.32
N VAL A 20 -11.21 -5.85 9.23
CA VAL A 20 -9.87 -6.31 8.87
C VAL A 20 -9.91 -7.52 7.92
N PRO A 21 -10.73 -8.57 8.15
CA PRO A 21 -10.73 -9.69 7.22
C PRO A 21 -11.09 -9.30 5.77
N PRO A 22 -12.16 -8.54 5.50
CA PRO A 22 -12.41 -8.15 4.11
C PRO A 22 -11.33 -7.21 3.57
N HIS A 23 -10.73 -6.38 4.42
CA HIS A 23 -9.60 -5.56 4.00
C HIS A 23 -8.43 -6.44 3.57
N ARG A 24 -8.10 -7.47 4.37
CA ARG A 24 -7.01 -8.39 4.02
C ARG A 24 -7.27 -9.11 2.71
N THR A 25 -8.52 -9.49 2.46
CA THR A 25 -8.87 -10.13 1.20
C THR A 25 -8.60 -9.19 0.03
N TYR A 26 -8.95 -7.91 0.18
CA TYR A 26 -8.71 -6.93 -0.87
C TYR A 26 -7.21 -6.70 -1.10
N ILE A 27 -6.45 -6.56 -0.01
CA ILE A 27 -4.99 -6.35 -0.11
C ILE A 27 -4.33 -7.56 -0.78
N ASN A 28 -4.71 -8.77 -0.40
CA ASN A 28 -4.14 -9.97 -1.02
C ASN A 28 -4.46 -10.03 -2.51
N TYR A 29 -5.66 -9.64 -2.89
CA TYR A 29 -6.03 -9.56 -4.30
C TYR A 29 -5.08 -8.60 -5.05
N LEU A 30 -4.81 -7.43 -4.47
CA LEU A 30 -3.96 -6.45 -5.12
C LEU A 30 -2.50 -6.91 -5.19
N ILE A 31 -2.03 -7.63 -4.17
CA ILE A 31 -0.69 -8.19 -4.20
C ILE A 31 -0.59 -9.24 -5.31
N ASN A 32 -1.58 -10.10 -5.42
CA ASN A 32 -1.58 -11.16 -6.43
C ASN A 32 -1.67 -10.59 -7.85
N LYS A 33 -2.27 -9.43 -7.99
CA LYS A 33 -2.35 -8.73 -9.28
C LYS A 33 -1.11 -7.88 -9.55
N GLU A 34 -0.13 -7.90 -8.65
CA GLU A 34 1.10 -7.12 -8.77
C GLU A 34 0.84 -5.61 -8.79
N ILE A 35 -0.26 -5.19 -8.19
CA ILE A 35 -0.58 -3.78 -8.02
C ILE A 35 0.09 -3.26 -6.75
N ILE A 36 0.05 -4.05 -5.68
CA ILE A 36 0.76 -3.72 -4.44
C ILE A 36 2.09 -4.45 -4.44
N ASP A 37 3.17 -3.70 -4.29
CA ASP A 37 4.52 -4.25 -4.22
C ASP A 37 4.89 -4.63 -2.79
N GLN A 38 4.51 -3.81 -1.82
CA GLN A 38 4.80 -4.03 -0.42
C GLN A 38 3.67 -3.50 0.43
N TYR A 39 3.43 -4.15 1.55
CA TYR A 39 2.39 -3.77 2.49
C TYR A 39 2.91 -4.04 3.89
N ALA A 40 2.94 -3.01 4.73
CA ALA A 40 3.44 -3.13 6.08
C ALA A 40 2.54 -2.36 7.03
N VAL A 41 2.32 -2.91 8.22
CA VAL A 41 1.47 -2.31 9.24
C VAL A 41 2.25 -2.27 10.55
N SER A 42 2.18 -1.13 11.23
CA SER A 42 2.65 -1.02 12.61
C SER A 42 1.45 -0.73 13.49
N MET A 43 1.14 -1.66 14.40
CA MET A 43 0.10 -1.41 15.39
C MET A 43 0.60 -0.50 16.49
N GLU A 44 1.91 -0.48 16.71
CA GLU A 44 2.50 0.37 17.73
C GLU A 44 2.25 1.84 17.46
N THR A 45 2.42 2.25 16.19
CA THR A 45 2.24 3.65 15.81
C THR A 45 0.98 3.88 15.00
N GLN A 46 0.20 2.83 14.76
CA GLN A 46 -1.03 2.85 13.98
C GLN A 46 -0.79 3.45 12.61
N ARG A 47 0.15 2.84 11.89
CA ARG A 47 0.52 3.26 10.55
C ARG A 47 0.53 2.09 9.59
N VAL A 48 0.24 2.42 8.33
CA VAL A 48 0.32 1.46 7.23
C VAL A 48 1.16 2.10 6.14
N TRP A 49 2.04 1.31 5.53
CA TRP A 49 2.82 1.75 4.37
C TRP A 49 2.50 0.80 3.23
N ILE A 50 2.03 1.36 2.12
CA ILE A 50 1.67 0.56 0.95
C ILE A 50 2.40 1.14 -0.26
N THR A 51 3.17 0.29 -0.93
CA THR A 51 3.83 0.68 -2.18
C THR A 51 3.01 0.12 -3.33
N ILE A 52 2.58 1.01 -4.23
CA ILE A 52 1.61 0.69 -5.28
C ILE A 52 2.17 1.06 -6.64
N THR A 53 1.96 0.19 -7.62
CA THR A 53 2.26 0.48 -9.02
C THR A 53 0.98 0.96 -9.69
N ALA A 54 1.02 2.16 -10.28
CA ALA A 54 -0.16 2.77 -10.88
C ALA A 54 0.25 3.73 -11.99
N LYS A 55 -0.73 4.14 -12.79
CA LYS A 55 -0.49 5.08 -13.88
C LYS A 55 -0.27 6.49 -13.37
N ASN A 56 -0.99 6.87 -12.31
CA ASN A 56 -0.93 8.22 -11.77
C ASN A 56 -1.45 8.20 -10.35
N ARG A 57 -1.36 9.35 -9.69
CA ARG A 57 -1.78 9.49 -8.30
C ARG A 57 -3.28 9.25 -8.13
N ALA A 58 -4.09 9.69 -9.08
CA ALA A 58 -5.53 9.51 -8.99
C ALA A 58 -5.90 8.03 -8.96
N GLU A 59 -5.18 7.20 -9.70
CA GLU A 59 -5.42 5.76 -9.68
C GLU A 59 -5.08 5.18 -8.32
N VAL A 60 -3.99 5.64 -7.69
CA VAL A 60 -3.64 5.21 -6.34
C VAL A 60 -4.77 5.52 -5.37
N GLU A 61 -5.32 6.74 -5.46
CA GLU A 61 -6.41 7.14 -4.58
C GLU A 61 -7.62 6.23 -4.75
N LYS A 62 -7.96 5.89 -6.00
CA LYS A 62 -9.10 5.01 -6.26
C LYS A 62 -8.87 3.62 -5.70
N ILE A 63 -7.65 3.10 -5.82
CA ILE A 63 -7.32 1.79 -5.28
C ILE A 63 -7.51 1.78 -3.77
N LEU A 64 -7.04 2.81 -3.08
CA LEU A 64 -7.11 2.88 -1.63
C LEU A 64 -8.55 3.08 -1.15
N GLU A 65 -9.36 3.83 -1.91
CA GLU A 65 -10.76 4.07 -1.53
C GLU A 65 -11.60 2.81 -1.47
N LYS A 66 -11.19 1.77 -2.17
CA LYS A 66 -11.96 0.52 -2.19
C LYS A 66 -11.73 -0.34 -0.96
N SER A 67 -10.77 0.01 -0.12
CA SER A 67 -10.58 -0.74 1.12
C SER A 67 -11.70 -0.46 2.11
N PRO A 68 -12.23 -1.50 2.77
CA PRO A 68 -13.22 -1.27 3.84
C PRO A 68 -12.67 -0.44 5.00
N LEU A 69 -11.35 -0.34 5.15
CA LEU A 69 -10.75 0.45 6.21
C LEU A 69 -10.49 1.89 5.83
N HIS A 70 -10.80 2.28 4.60
CA HIS A 70 -10.46 3.61 4.08
C HIS A 70 -10.97 4.75 4.97
N LYS A 71 -12.16 4.58 5.55
CA LYS A 71 -12.76 5.63 6.37
C LYS A 71 -11.96 5.93 7.65
N TYR A 72 -11.06 5.04 8.03
CA TYR A 72 -10.22 5.23 9.22
C TYR A 72 -8.87 5.83 8.90
N TRP A 73 -8.59 6.10 7.61
CA TRP A 73 -7.27 6.42 7.13
C TRP A 73 -7.08 7.90 6.86
N THR A 74 -5.92 8.41 7.27
CA THR A 74 -5.38 9.69 6.79
C THR A 74 -4.19 9.32 5.92
N ILE A 75 -4.18 9.75 4.66
CA ILE A 75 -3.28 9.21 3.65
C ILE A 75 -2.42 10.31 3.06
N GLU A 76 -1.11 10.03 2.96
CA GLU A 76 -0.18 10.82 2.16
C GLU A 76 0.37 9.93 1.06
N ILE A 77 0.44 10.45 -0.16
CA ILE A 77 0.91 9.70 -1.30
C ILE A 77 2.13 10.40 -1.87
N ASP A 78 3.23 9.65 -2.00
CA ASP A 78 4.46 10.14 -2.61
C ASP A 78 4.76 9.33 -3.85
N GLU A 79 5.12 10.03 -4.92
CA GLU A 79 5.65 9.37 -6.11
C GLU A 79 7.10 9.01 -5.83
N LEU A 80 7.48 7.76 -6.09
CA LEU A 80 8.82 7.29 -5.77
C LEU A 80 9.71 7.46 -7.00
N PHE A 81 10.91 8.03 -6.77
CA PHE A 81 11.93 8.10 -7.78
C PHE A 81 12.77 6.82 -7.80
N VAL A 82 13.03 6.26 -6.62
CA VAL A 82 13.81 5.03 -6.46
C VAL A 82 13.09 4.12 -5.49
N LEU A 83 13.02 2.84 -5.84
CA LEU A 83 12.51 1.80 -4.95
C LEU A 83 13.43 0.59 -5.10
N ASP A 84 14.26 0.37 -4.10
CA ASP A 84 15.18 -0.76 -4.06
C ASP A 84 14.86 -1.64 -2.87
N GLY A 85 15.26 -2.90 -2.97
CA GLY A 85 15.08 -3.85 -1.90
C GLY A 85 15.63 -5.18 -2.34
N GLN A 86 15.58 -6.16 -1.47
CA GLN A 86 16.12 -7.47 -1.81
C GLN A 86 15.43 -8.08 -3.02
N HIS A 87 14.15 -7.73 -3.21
CA HIS A 87 13.33 -8.31 -4.27
C HIS A 87 13.10 -7.35 -5.43
N TYR A 88 13.69 -6.16 -5.40
CA TYR A 88 13.40 -5.12 -6.38
C TYR A 88 14.65 -4.52 -6.99
N ARG A 89 15.70 -5.30 -7.10
CA ARG A 89 16.90 -4.81 -7.74
C ARG A 89 16.75 -4.94 -9.24
N LEU A 90 17.15 -3.89 -9.96
CA LEU A 90 17.12 -3.93 -11.40
C LEU A 90 18.16 -4.92 -11.89
N PRO A 91 17.79 -5.79 -12.83
CA PRO A 91 18.75 -6.76 -13.34
C PRO A 91 20.03 -6.14 -13.89
N ALA A 92 19.90 -4.96 -14.50
CA ALA A 92 21.05 -4.29 -15.11
C ALA A 92 22.08 -3.83 -14.12
N VAL A 93 21.72 -3.66 -12.84
CA VAL A 93 22.66 -3.23 -11.81
C VAL A 93 23.17 -4.40 -11.00
N GLN A 94 22.86 -5.60 -11.41
CA GLN A 94 23.34 -6.81 -10.77
C GLN A 94 24.28 -7.49 -11.72
N PRO A 95 25.54 -7.12 -11.71
CA PRO A 95 26.46 -7.61 -12.74
C PRO A 95 26.76 -9.09 -12.59
N ASN A 96 26.36 -9.67 -11.54
CA ASN A 96 26.73 -11.04 -11.30
C ASN A 96 25.57 -11.95 -11.09
#